data_88fac2533983c14a5f02b4ffaac2467a
#
_entry.id   88fac2533983c14a5f02b4ffaac2467a
#
_cell.length_a   1.000
_cell.length_b   1.000
_cell.length_c   1.000
_cell.angle_alpha   90.00
_cell.angle_beta   90.00
_cell.angle_gamma   90.00
#
_symmetry.space_group_name_H-M   'P 1'
#
loop_
_entity.id
_entity.type
_entity.pdbx_description
1 polymer ?
#
loop_
_entity_poly.entity_id
_entity_poly.type
_entity_poly.pdbx_seq_one_letter_code
_entity_poly.pdbx_strand_id
1 'polypeptide(L)' 'MLPPDPELIADALLSAHPDAEPYEVPGPELERWLADVGAPDDSDALIAATLAAWELRRN' A
#
# COMPACT_ATOMS: atom_id res chain seq x y z
N MET A 1 12.17 -6.47 4.23
CA MET A 1 10.76 -6.71 4.62
C MET A 1 10.29 -5.63 5.57
N LEU A 2 9.14 -5.04 5.28
CA LEU A 2 8.54 -4.02 6.15
C LEU A 2 7.78 -4.66 7.30
N PRO A 3 7.68 -3.98 8.46
CA PRO A 3 6.79 -4.45 9.52
C PRO A 3 5.32 -4.28 9.06
N PRO A 4 4.36 -4.97 9.73
CA PRO A 4 2.94 -4.86 9.37
C PRO A 4 2.34 -3.53 9.83
N ASP A 5 2.95 -2.44 9.39
CA ASP A 5 2.53 -1.08 9.73
C ASP A 5 1.97 -0.42 8.48
N PRO A 6 0.65 -0.15 8.44
CA PRO A 6 0.01 0.46 7.28
C PRO A 6 0.66 1.76 6.84
N GLU A 7 1.14 2.57 7.78
CA GLU A 7 1.75 3.85 7.45
C GLU A 7 3.08 3.69 6.74
N LEU A 8 3.91 2.75 7.18
CA LEU A 8 5.19 2.49 6.53
C LEU A 8 4.98 1.90 5.14
N ILE A 9 4.03 0.98 5.02
CA ILE A 9 3.71 0.37 3.73
C ILE A 9 3.17 1.45 2.77
N ALA A 10 2.29 2.32 3.28
CA ALA A 10 1.74 3.42 2.48
C ALA A 10 2.84 4.37 1.99
N ASP A 11 3.80 4.70 2.85
CA ASP A 11 4.93 5.54 2.44
C ASP A 11 5.74 4.89 1.32
N ALA A 12 5.99 3.59 1.43
CA ALA A 12 6.74 2.86 0.42
C ALA A 12 5.97 2.84 -0.91
N LEU A 13 4.66 2.60 -0.87
CA LEU A 13 3.83 2.58 -2.06
C LEU A 13 3.76 3.96 -2.71
N LEU A 14 3.62 5.01 -1.93
CA LEU A 14 3.58 6.36 -2.45
C LEU A 14 4.90 6.74 -3.13
N SER A 15 6.02 6.35 -2.53
CA SER A 15 7.35 6.61 -3.12
C SER A 15 7.53 5.86 -4.44
N ALA A 16 7.06 4.61 -4.51
CA ALA A 16 7.21 3.79 -5.71
C ALA A 16 6.21 4.19 -6.81
N HIS A 17 5.02 4.64 -6.43
CA HIS A 17 3.94 4.95 -7.38
C HIS A 17 3.28 6.28 -7.02
N PRO A 18 4.01 7.41 -7.19
CA PRO A 18 3.51 8.71 -6.73
C PRO A 18 2.24 9.19 -7.43
N ASP A 19 1.97 8.70 -8.63
CA ASP A 19 0.79 9.12 -9.40
C ASP A 19 -0.38 8.15 -9.28
N ALA A 20 -0.23 7.06 -8.53
CA ALA A 20 -1.29 6.07 -8.42
C ALA A 20 -2.37 6.51 -7.43
N GLU A 21 -3.61 6.13 -7.74
CA GLU A 21 -4.74 6.37 -6.85
C GLU A 21 -5.03 5.09 -6.07
N PRO A 22 -4.87 5.08 -4.75
CA PRO A 22 -4.95 3.85 -3.95
C PRO A 22 -6.20 3.02 -4.18
N TYR A 23 -7.36 3.65 -4.24
CA TYR A 23 -8.63 2.94 -4.39
C TYR A 23 -8.94 2.56 -5.82
N GLU A 24 -8.13 2.99 -6.78
CA GLU A 24 -8.33 2.67 -8.18
C GLU A 24 -7.41 1.54 -8.68
N VAL A 25 -6.47 1.12 -7.84
CA VAL A 25 -5.53 0.06 -8.22
C VAL A 25 -6.24 -1.29 -8.22
N PRO A 26 -6.20 -2.05 -9.34
CA PRO A 26 -6.80 -3.38 -9.37
C PRO A 26 -6.17 -4.29 -8.31
N GLY A 27 -6.99 -5.18 -7.73
CA GLY A 27 -6.53 -6.08 -6.67
C GLY A 27 -5.26 -6.85 -6.98
N PRO A 28 -5.19 -7.55 -8.13
CA PRO A 28 -3.97 -8.30 -8.49
C PRO A 28 -2.73 -7.41 -8.61
N GLU A 29 -2.89 -6.21 -9.13
CA GLU A 29 -1.79 -5.26 -9.26
C GLU A 29 -1.35 -4.73 -7.90
N LEU A 30 -2.31 -4.44 -7.03
CA LEU A 30 -2.02 -4.00 -5.67
C LEU A 30 -1.23 -5.07 -4.90
N GLU A 31 -1.62 -6.33 -5.04
CA GLU A 31 -0.91 -7.42 -4.39
C GLU A 31 0.54 -7.50 -4.87
N ARG A 32 0.77 -7.29 -6.16
CA ARG A 32 2.13 -7.27 -6.71
C ARG A 32 2.94 -6.12 -6.11
N TRP A 33 2.34 -4.94 -6.02
CA TRP A 33 3.01 -3.77 -5.47
C TRP A 33 3.35 -3.96 -3.99
N LEU A 34 2.44 -4.58 -3.23
CA LEU A 34 2.70 -4.89 -1.83
C LEU A 34 3.90 -5.84 -1.69
N ALA A 35 3.98 -6.86 -2.54
CA ALA A 35 5.12 -7.77 -2.53
C ALA A 35 6.41 -7.04 -2.89
N ASP A 36 6.35 -6.13 -3.86
CA ASP A 36 7.53 -5.39 -4.32
C ASP A 36 8.11 -4.50 -3.22
N VAL A 37 7.27 -3.92 -2.37
CA VAL A 37 7.77 -3.07 -1.28
C VAL A 37 8.08 -3.87 -0.02
N GLY A 38 7.88 -5.17 -0.06
CA GLY A 38 8.21 -6.05 1.06
C GLY A 38 7.17 -6.07 2.17
N ALA A 39 5.90 -5.87 1.83
CA ALA A 39 4.83 -5.97 2.82
C ALA A 39 4.77 -7.42 3.35
N PRO A 40 4.63 -7.61 4.68
CA PRO A 40 4.70 -8.93 5.28
C PRO A 40 3.42 -9.76 5.11
N ASP A 41 2.31 -9.12 4.77
CA ASP A 41 1.00 -9.74 4.80
C ASP A 41 0.10 -9.05 3.80
N ASP A 42 -0.90 -9.76 3.30
CA ASP A 42 -1.91 -9.21 2.40
C ASP A 42 -3.33 -9.37 2.96
N SER A 43 -3.45 -9.42 4.28
CA SER A 43 -4.76 -9.50 4.92
C SER A 43 -5.64 -8.30 4.56
N ASP A 44 -6.94 -8.52 4.48
CA ASP A 44 -7.89 -7.46 4.11
C ASP A 44 -7.81 -6.26 5.06
N ALA A 45 -7.62 -6.52 6.35
CA ALA A 45 -7.52 -5.47 7.34
C ALA A 45 -6.28 -4.60 7.11
N LEU A 46 -5.14 -5.22 6.82
CA LEU A 46 -3.90 -4.49 6.58
C LEU A 46 -4.00 -3.71 5.26
N ILE A 47 -4.57 -4.32 4.22
CA ILE A 47 -4.74 -3.65 2.94
C ILE A 47 -5.64 -2.43 3.10
N ALA A 48 -6.78 -2.57 3.79
CA ALA A 48 -7.70 -1.46 3.99
C ALA A 48 -7.04 -0.30 4.75
N ALA A 49 -6.30 -0.60 5.80
CA ALA A 49 -5.59 0.41 6.57
C ALA A 49 -4.50 1.08 5.75
N THR A 50 -3.80 0.30 4.92
CA THR A 50 -2.74 0.82 4.05
C THR A 50 -3.32 1.75 3.00
N LEU A 51 -4.42 1.39 2.38
CA LEU A 51 -5.06 2.24 1.38
C LEU A 51 -5.51 3.57 1.98
N ALA A 52 -6.07 3.53 3.18
CA ALA A 52 -6.52 4.74 3.87
C ALA A 52 -5.33 5.65 4.20
N ALA A 53 -4.25 5.09 4.72
CA ALA A 53 -3.04 5.85 5.05
C ALA A 53 -2.41 6.45 3.79
N TRP A 54 -2.37 5.68 2.71
CA TRP A 54 -1.81 6.12 1.44
C TRP A 54 -2.63 7.28 0.87
N GLU A 55 -3.96 7.17 0.89
CA GLU A 55 -4.84 8.24 0.40
C GLU A 55 -4.63 9.54 1.18
N LEU A 56 -4.48 9.46 2.49
CA LEU A 56 -4.21 10.63 3.31
C LEU A 56 -2.87 11.29 2.96
N ARG A 57 -1.87 10.46 2.66
CA ARG A 57 -0.53 10.97 2.37
C ARG A 57 -0.42 11.67 1.03
N ARG A 58 -1.21 11.24 0.05
CA ARG A 58 -1.16 11.84 -1.29
C ARG A 58 -1.94 13.15 -1.38
N ASN A 59 -2.74 13.44 -0.37
CA ASN A 59 -3.45 14.73 -0.27
C ASN A 59 -2.61 15.74 0.55
#